data_8794ea6720d39695d4bbb73139a58c73
#
_entry.id   8794ea6720d39695d4bbb73139a58c73
#
_cell.length_a   1.000
_cell.length_b   1.000
_cell.length_c   1.000
_cell.angle_alpha   90.00
_cell.angle_beta   90.00
_cell.angle_gamma   90.00
#
_symmetry.space_group_name_H-M   'P 1'
#
loop_
_entity.id
_entity.type
_entity.pdbx_description
1 polymer ?
#
loop_
_entity_poly.entity_id
_entity_poly.type
_entity_poly.pdbx_seq_one_letter_code
_entity_poly.pdbx_strand_id
1 'polypeptide(L)'
;LEFKPFEFLSYKFNGGVDLYFYENSWFRGEGNWQQNQEHRDPESQKARDNTYNMLIEHTLNFNKDFGKHHVDAVLGTTYQHHEWEGLWASRLNFPMLGNGDYLTVLNAGQSNQQNTNSISENAMISYLGRVNYIYDDKYYLTATFRRDGTSRLAKENRWGNFPSVSAAWRISKESFFKVPWIDDLKIRGNWGRLGNASIGDWDYVGTINQSIVTVFGGAIVPGATQVKLVNTNLVWETKETVNIGFDASFLNSRLTFSAEYYHSKTKDVLTEMPIAISTGNQEGAPKANAASLRNRGFEL
;
A
#
# COMPACT_ATOMS: atom_id res chain seq x y z
N LEU A 1 -18.62 -7.31 -15.20
CA LEU A 1 -19.76 -7.00 -16.04
C LEU A 1 -19.44 -5.77 -16.90
N GLU A 2 -19.82 -5.82 -18.18
CA GLU A 2 -19.66 -4.69 -19.10
C GLU A 2 -21.00 -4.44 -19.79
N PHE A 3 -21.38 -3.15 -19.88
CA PHE A 3 -22.59 -2.71 -20.57
C PHE A 3 -22.20 -1.58 -21.55
N LYS A 4 -22.55 -1.73 -22.83
CA LYS A 4 -22.26 -0.79 -23.90
C LYS A 4 -23.55 -0.23 -24.49
N PRO A 5 -24.09 0.89 -23.93
CA PRO A 5 -25.28 1.53 -24.48
C PRO A 5 -25.05 2.12 -25.87
N PHE A 6 -23.80 2.51 -26.17
CA PHE A 6 -23.36 3.05 -27.47
C PHE A 6 -21.97 2.51 -27.79
N GLU A 7 -21.58 2.47 -29.06
CA GLU A 7 -20.23 2.04 -29.51
C GLU A 7 -19.10 2.83 -28.86
N PHE A 8 -19.34 4.11 -28.56
CA PHE A 8 -18.37 5.03 -27.96
C PHE A 8 -18.43 5.11 -26.43
N LEU A 9 -19.39 4.43 -25.78
CA LEU A 9 -19.59 4.53 -24.35
C LEU A 9 -19.75 3.13 -23.73
N SER A 10 -18.92 2.79 -22.77
CA SER A 10 -19.04 1.56 -21.99
C SER A 10 -18.96 1.80 -20.50
N TYR A 11 -19.83 1.14 -19.76
CA TYR A 11 -19.78 1.04 -18.32
C TYR A 11 -19.26 -0.35 -17.94
N LYS A 12 -18.27 -0.37 -17.03
CA LYS A 12 -17.72 -1.62 -16.47
C LYS A 12 -17.88 -1.63 -14.97
N PHE A 13 -18.35 -2.76 -14.48
CA PHE A 13 -18.35 -3.12 -13.08
C PHE A 13 -17.41 -4.29 -12.86
N ASN A 14 -16.47 -4.13 -11.93
CA ASN A 14 -15.59 -5.19 -11.45
C ASN A 14 -15.77 -5.32 -9.94
N GLY A 15 -15.99 -6.52 -9.47
CA GLY A 15 -16.11 -6.84 -8.05
C GLY A 15 -15.37 -8.13 -7.76
N GLY A 16 -14.59 -8.15 -6.72
CA GLY A 16 -13.80 -9.29 -6.28
C GLY A 16 -13.77 -9.38 -4.76
N VAL A 17 -13.72 -10.61 -4.28
CA VAL A 17 -13.50 -10.94 -2.87
C VAL A 17 -12.45 -12.05 -2.84
N ASP A 18 -11.35 -11.79 -2.13
CA ASP A 18 -10.33 -12.77 -1.85
C ASP A 18 -10.40 -13.15 -0.38
N LEU A 19 -10.56 -14.44 -0.12
CA LEU A 19 -10.59 -15.02 1.21
C LEU A 19 -9.36 -15.90 1.40
N TYR A 20 -8.63 -15.67 2.44
CA TYR A 20 -7.50 -16.50 2.82
C TYR A 20 -7.67 -16.97 4.25
N PHE A 21 -7.64 -18.30 4.42
CA PHE A 21 -7.73 -18.97 5.71
C PHE A 21 -6.45 -19.77 5.92
N TYR A 22 -5.71 -19.40 6.95
CA TYR A 22 -4.48 -20.07 7.31
C TYR A 22 -4.62 -20.71 8.68
N GLU A 23 -4.31 -21.98 8.78
CA GLU A 23 -4.21 -22.68 10.05
C GLU A 23 -2.81 -23.27 10.17
N ASN A 24 -2.18 -23.01 11.30
CA ASN A 24 -0.90 -23.60 11.67
C ASN A 24 -1.02 -24.26 13.03
N SER A 25 -0.51 -25.47 13.13
CA SER A 25 -0.37 -26.15 14.40
C SER A 25 0.93 -26.92 14.43
N TRP A 26 1.62 -26.81 15.53
CA TRP A 26 2.80 -27.62 15.76
C TRP A 26 2.81 -28.13 17.21
N PHE A 27 3.49 -29.23 17.39
CA PHE A 27 3.78 -29.82 18.67
C PHE A 27 5.27 -30.13 18.74
N ARG A 28 5.87 -29.85 19.87
CA ARG A 28 7.24 -30.21 20.19
C ARG A 28 7.23 -31.02 21.47
N GLY A 29 7.71 -32.26 21.44
CA GLY A 29 7.87 -33.10 22.60
C GLY A 29 9.01 -32.61 23.48
N GLU A 30 9.12 -33.27 24.65
CA GLU A 30 10.28 -33.14 25.53
C GLU A 30 11.56 -33.57 24.81
N GLY A 31 12.65 -32.84 24.99
CA GLY A 31 13.91 -33.22 24.41
C GLY A 31 15.00 -32.15 24.44
N ASN A 32 16.25 -32.60 24.46
CA ASN A 32 17.43 -31.76 24.32
C ASN A 32 17.91 -31.81 22.87
N TRP A 33 17.60 -30.80 22.06
CA TRP A 33 18.01 -30.73 20.66
C TRP A 33 19.48 -30.35 20.46
N GLN A 34 20.10 -29.75 21.45
CA GLN A 34 21.53 -29.36 21.41
C GLN A 34 22.18 -29.64 22.75
N GLN A 35 23.44 -30.07 22.71
CA GLN A 35 24.23 -30.53 23.86
C GLN A 35 24.35 -29.54 25.06
N ASN A 36 23.88 -28.32 24.95
CA ASN A 36 23.99 -27.29 25.98
C ASN A 36 22.64 -26.55 26.25
N GLN A 37 21.50 -27.10 25.91
CA GLN A 37 20.22 -26.49 26.23
C GLN A 37 19.57 -27.16 27.43
N GLU A 38 19.00 -26.32 28.30
CA GLU A 38 18.18 -26.74 29.42
C GLU A 38 17.01 -27.61 28.96
N HIS A 39 16.57 -28.50 29.80
CA HIS A 39 15.35 -29.27 29.64
C HIS A 39 14.18 -28.38 29.20
N ARG A 40 13.50 -28.75 28.10
CA ARG A 40 12.34 -28.03 27.60
C ARG A 40 11.09 -28.87 27.77
N ASP A 41 10.09 -28.22 28.33
CA ASP A 41 8.76 -28.79 28.44
C ASP A 41 8.12 -29.05 27.09
N PRO A 42 7.31 -30.11 26.94
CA PRO A 42 6.49 -30.32 25.75
C PRO A 42 5.59 -29.12 25.49
N GLU A 43 5.55 -28.65 24.24
CA GLU A 43 4.82 -27.45 23.85
C GLU A 43 3.94 -27.69 22.63
N SER A 44 2.73 -27.16 22.66
CA SER A 44 1.84 -27.08 21.50
C SER A 44 1.40 -25.65 21.25
N GLN A 45 1.38 -25.29 19.97
CA GLN A 45 0.84 -24.02 19.48
C GLN A 45 -0.18 -24.27 18.39
N LYS A 46 -1.24 -23.48 18.39
CA LYS A 46 -2.19 -23.39 17.29
C LYS A 46 -2.40 -21.92 16.94
N ALA A 47 -2.41 -21.65 15.65
CA ALA A 47 -2.69 -20.34 15.09
C ALA A 47 -3.70 -20.46 13.97
N ARG A 48 -4.57 -19.47 13.84
CA ARG A 48 -5.52 -19.32 12.76
C ARG A 48 -5.55 -17.87 12.34
N ASP A 49 -5.32 -17.63 11.05
CA ASP A 49 -5.40 -16.31 10.44
C ASP A 49 -6.49 -16.33 9.36
N ASN A 50 -7.36 -15.34 9.42
CA ASN A 50 -8.39 -15.09 8.42
C ASN A 50 -8.10 -13.75 7.75
N THR A 51 -8.08 -13.74 6.43
CA THR A 51 -7.95 -12.49 5.65
C THR A 51 -9.14 -12.35 4.72
N TYR A 52 -9.70 -11.17 4.69
CA TYR A 52 -10.79 -10.78 3.82
C TYR A 52 -10.37 -9.54 3.02
N ASN A 53 -10.30 -9.65 1.70
CA ASN A 53 -10.06 -8.54 0.80
C ASN A 53 -11.27 -8.34 -0.10
N MET A 54 -11.77 -7.13 -0.21
CA MET A 54 -12.85 -6.77 -1.12
C MET A 54 -12.42 -5.63 -2.03
N LEU A 55 -12.73 -5.77 -3.32
CA LEU A 55 -12.57 -4.74 -4.33
C LEU A 55 -13.89 -4.53 -5.05
N ILE A 56 -14.31 -3.27 -5.17
CA ILE A 56 -15.46 -2.85 -5.98
C ILE A 56 -15.00 -1.69 -6.86
N GLU A 57 -15.21 -1.83 -8.17
CA GLU A 57 -14.81 -0.82 -9.15
C GLU A 57 -15.97 -0.54 -10.12
N HIS A 58 -16.20 0.73 -10.37
CA HIS A 58 -17.10 1.22 -11.40
C HIS A 58 -16.32 2.12 -12.34
N THR A 59 -16.37 1.87 -13.63
CA THR A 59 -15.73 2.72 -14.64
C THR A 59 -16.68 3.01 -15.78
N LEU A 60 -16.71 4.28 -16.18
CA LEU A 60 -17.39 4.75 -17.37
C LEU A 60 -16.33 5.17 -18.37
N ASN A 61 -16.30 4.52 -19.53
CA ASN A 61 -15.31 4.75 -20.58
C ASN A 61 -16.01 5.36 -21.79
N PHE A 62 -15.44 6.43 -22.29
CA PHE A 62 -15.85 7.11 -23.50
C PHE A 62 -14.67 7.08 -24.50
N ASN A 63 -14.92 6.67 -25.75
CA ASN A 63 -13.92 6.66 -26.80
C ASN A 63 -14.58 7.01 -28.12
N LYS A 64 -14.14 8.10 -28.77
CA LYS A 64 -14.75 8.56 -30.01
C LYS A 64 -13.80 9.39 -30.86
N ASP A 65 -13.88 9.15 -32.16
CA ASP A 65 -13.24 9.96 -33.20
C ASP A 65 -14.19 11.02 -33.75
N PHE A 66 -13.70 12.25 -33.90
CA PHE A 66 -14.37 13.39 -34.51
C PHE A 66 -13.47 13.96 -35.61
N GLY A 67 -13.41 13.31 -36.75
CA GLY A 67 -12.51 13.66 -37.82
C GLY A 67 -11.03 13.50 -37.42
N LYS A 68 -10.32 14.62 -37.26
CA LYS A 68 -8.92 14.64 -36.80
C LYS A 68 -8.75 14.59 -35.27
N HIS A 69 -9.82 14.63 -34.53
CA HIS A 69 -9.82 14.66 -33.07
C HIS A 69 -10.18 13.29 -32.55
N HIS A 70 -9.32 12.71 -31.71
CA HIS A 70 -9.61 11.51 -30.95
C HIS A 70 -9.72 11.85 -29.48
N VAL A 71 -10.80 11.42 -28.83
CA VAL A 71 -11.04 11.61 -27.39
C VAL A 71 -11.28 10.26 -26.74
N ASP A 72 -10.48 9.95 -25.76
CA ASP A 72 -10.67 8.83 -24.83
C ASP A 72 -10.79 9.39 -23.42
N ALA A 73 -11.84 9.02 -22.70
CA ALA A 73 -12.05 9.50 -21.33
C ALA A 73 -12.52 8.36 -20.43
N VAL A 74 -12.07 8.38 -19.19
CA VAL A 74 -12.48 7.44 -18.14
C VAL A 74 -12.89 8.22 -16.90
N LEU A 75 -14.05 7.89 -16.35
CA LEU A 75 -14.46 8.24 -14.99
C LEU A 75 -14.61 6.96 -14.19
N GLY A 76 -14.11 6.95 -12.97
CA GLY A 76 -14.18 5.76 -12.15
C GLY A 76 -14.23 6.03 -10.65
N THR A 77 -14.73 5.05 -9.95
CA THR A 77 -14.64 4.96 -8.49
C THR A 77 -14.22 3.56 -8.10
N THR A 78 -13.37 3.46 -7.08
CA THR A 78 -12.94 2.19 -6.51
C THR A 78 -13.13 2.21 -5.01
N TYR A 79 -13.53 1.07 -4.46
CA TYR A 79 -13.56 0.82 -3.02
C TYR A 79 -12.76 -0.44 -2.74
N GLN A 80 -11.83 -0.34 -1.82
CA GLN A 80 -11.02 -1.46 -1.32
C GLN A 80 -11.21 -1.57 0.19
N HIS A 81 -11.35 -2.79 0.65
CA HIS A 81 -11.41 -3.12 2.07
C HIS A 81 -10.51 -4.32 2.34
N HIS A 82 -9.72 -4.21 3.38
CA HIS A 82 -8.84 -5.26 3.87
C HIS A 82 -9.09 -5.47 5.35
N GLU A 83 -9.31 -6.72 5.73
CA GLU A 83 -9.43 -7.14 7.12
C GLU A 83 -8.59 -8.40 7.33
N TRP A 84 -7.82 -8.41 8.38
CA TRP A 84 -7.08 -9.57 8.84
C TRP A 84 -7.32 -9.77 10.33
N GLU A 85 -7.64 -11.01 10.70
CA GLU A 85 -7.78 -11.43 12.08
C GLU A 85 -6.87 -12.63 12.34
N GLY A 86 -5.99 -12.51 13.32
CA GLY A 86 -5.12 -13.58 13.78
C GLY A 86 -5.46 -14.01 15.21
N LEU A 87 -5.60 -15.31 15.41
CA LEU A 87 -5.75 -15.94 16.72
C LEU A 87 -4.59 -16.93 16.93
N TRP A 88 -3.91 -16.79 18.03
CA TRP A 88 -2.84 -17.67 18.43
C TRP A 88 -2.99 -18.13 19.87
N ALA A 89 -2.70 -19.41 20.15
CA ALA A 89 -2.69 -19.96 21.48
C ALA A 89 -1.61 -21.01 21.66
N SER A 90 -0.97 -21.07 22.83
CA SER A 90 0.00 -22.10 23.20
C SER A 90 -0.15 -22.55 24.65
N ARG A 91 0.36 -23.74 24.93
CA ARG A 91 0.54 -24.28 26.27
C ARG A 91 1.79 -25.15 26.37
N LEU A 92 2.27 -25.35 27.59
CA LEU A 92 3.38 -26.24 27.95
C LEU A 92 2.89 -27.40 28.80
N ASN A 93 3.79 -28.36 29.05
CA ASN A 93 3.61 -29.51 29.92
C ASN A 93 2.44 -30.41 29.50
N PHE A 94 2.60 -31.04 28.34
CA PHE A 94 1.64 -32.01 27.83
C PHE A 94 1.88 -33.39 28.41
N PRO A 95 0.82 -34.11 28.83
CA PRO A 95 0.97 -35.46 29.39
C PRO A 95 1.36 -36.46 28.28
N MET A 96 2.31 -37.29 28.61
CA MET A 96 2.67 -38.47 27.79
C MET A 96 1.69 -39.62 28.10
N LEU A 97 1.20 -40.25 27.05
CA LEU A 97 0.35 -41.42 27.14
C LEU A 97 1.20 -42.67 27.40
N GLY A 98 0.59 -43.76 27.87
CA GLY A 98 1.28 -45.00 28.20
C GLY A 98 1.98 -45.68 27.03
N ASN A 99 1.70 -45.29 25.79
CA ASN A 99 2.36 -45.77 24.56
C ASN A 99 3.55 -44.90 24.11
N GLY A 100 3.89 -43.83 24.86
CA GLY A 100 4.97 -42.92 24.53
C GLY A 100 4.55 -41.70 23.65
N ASP A 101 3.29 -41.61 23.22
CA ASP A 101 2.75 -40.49 22.50
C ASP A 101 2.29 -39.36 23.45
N TYR A 102 2.11 -38.15 22.94
CA TYR A 102 1.57 -37.02 23.70
C TYR A 102 0.10 -36.74 23.34
N LEU A 103 -0.67 -36.34 24.33
CA LEU A 103 -2.00 -35.77 24.08
C LEU A 103 -1.87 -34.30 23.66
N THR A 104 -1.87 -34.04 22.33
CA THR A 104 -1.47 -32.76 21.74
C THR A 104 -2.60 -31.71 21.64
N VAL A 105 -3.82 -31.99 22.12
CA VAL A 105 -4.89 -30.99 22.20
C VAL A 105 -4.52 -29.90 23.19
N LEU A 106 -4.71 -28.63 22.84
CA LEU A 106 -4.25 -27.49 23.69
C LEU A 106 -4.71 -27.61 25.15
N ASN A 107 -5.94 -28.07 25.38
CA ASN A 107 -6.48 -28.25 26.73
C ASN A 107 -5.74 -29.28 27.59
N ALA A 108 -4.93 -30.14 27.00
CA ALA A 108 -4.13 -31.10 27.73
C ALA A 108 -2.86 -30.49 28.33
N GLY A 109 -2.39 -29.35 27.81
CA GLY A 109 -1.26 -28.62 28.37
C GLY A 109 -1.59 -28.05 29.75
N GLN A 110 -0.69 -28.27 30.72
CA GLN A 110 -0.95 -28.01 32.14
C GLN A 110 -0.40 -26.67 32.64
N SER A 111 0.47 -26.03 31.86
CA SER A 111 1.09 -24.76 32.28
C SER A 111 1.25 -23.76 31.11
N ASN A 112 1.64 -22.54 31.46
CA ASN A 112 1.94 -21.43 30.54
C ASN A 112 0.86 -21.23 29.46
N GLN A 113 -0.38 -21.06 29.88
CA GLN A 113 -1.47 -20.75 28.96
C GLN A 113 -1.27 -19.35 28.41
N GLN A 114 -1.04 -19.27 27.10
CA GLN A 114 -0.91 -18.02 26.35
C GLN A 114 -1.91 -17.99 25.20
N ASN A 115 -2.47 -16.85 24.96
CA ASN A 115 -3.32 -16.59 23.81
C ASN A 115 -3.29 -15.10 23.45
N THR A 116 -3.43 -14.82 22.18
CA THR A 116 -3.61 -13.45 21.68
C THR A 116 -4.57 -13.45 20.50
N ASN A 117 -5.29 -12.36 20.35
CA ASN A 117 -6.05 -12.03 19.16
C ASN A 117 -5.58 -10.67 18.65
N SER A 118 -5.36 -10.57 17.35
CA SER A 118 -4.96 -9.35 16.68
C SER A 118 -5.85 -9.12 15.47
N ILE A 119 -6.24 -7.86 15.25
CA ILE A 119 -7.06 -7.43 14.13
C ILE A 119 -6.36 -6.28 13.43
N SER A 120 -6.38 -6.30 12.10
CA SER A 120 -5.93 -5.23 11.22
C SER A 120 -7.01 -4.98 10.19
N GLU A 121 -7.46 -3.73 10.07
CA GLU A 121 -8.54 -3.35 9.17
C GLU A 121 -8.23 -2.02 8.53
N ASN A 122 -8.35 -1.95 7.21
CA ASN A 122 -8.26 -0.68 6.50
C ASN A 122 -9.16 -0.66 5.27
N ALA A 123 -9.54 0.56 4.87
CA ALA A 123 -10.32 0.80 3.69
C ALA A 123 -9.76 1.98 2.89
N MET A 124 -9.93 1.91 1.58
CA MET A 124 -9.60 3.00 0.67
C MET A 124 -10.72 3.20 -0.34
N ILE A 125 -11.12 4.45 -0.54
CA ILE A 125 -12.04 4.86 -1.59
C ILE A 125 -11.34 5.84 -2.52
N SER A 126 -11.55 5.67 -3.82
CA SER A 126 -10.91 6.49 -4.84
C SER A 126 -11.89 6.96 -5.89
N TYR A 127 -11.73 8.20 -6.33
CA TYR A 127 -12.40 8.78 -7.48
C TYR A 127 -11.33 9.15 -8.50
N LEU A 128 -11.52 8.76 -9.75
CA LEU A 128 -10.58 9.05 -10.82
C LEU A 128 -11.29 9.60 -12.07
N GLY A 129 -10.60 10.50 -12.73
CA GLY A 129 -10.96 10.97 -14.06
C GLY A 129 -9.71 11.10 -14.92
N ARG A 130 -9.78 10.61 -16.15
CA ARG A 130 -8.71 10.76 -17.16
C ARG A 130 -9.34 11.15 -18.47
N VAL A 131 -8.67 12.06 -19.17
CA VAL A 131 -8.98 12.41 -20.56
C VAL A 131 -7.68 12.35 -21.35
N ASN A 132 -7.72 11.60 -22.45
CA ASN A 132 -6.70 11.59 -23.49
C ASN A 132 -7.28 12.28 -24.71
N TYR A 133 -6.55 13.24 -25.24
CA TYR A 133 -6.92 13.95 -26.45
C TYR A 133 -5.78 13.88 -27.47
N ILE A 134 -6.11 13.48 -28.69
CA ILE A 134 -5.16 13.41 -29.80
C ILE A 134 -5.72 14.22 -30.94
N TYR A 135 -4.89 15.10 -31.53
CA TYR A 135 -5.23 15.87 -32.71
C TYR A 135 -4.29 15.51 -33.87
N ASP A 136 -4.89 15.07 -34.99
CA ASP A 136 -4.24 14.77 -36.29
C ASP A 136 -3.03 13.80 -36.15
N ASP A 137 -3.04 12.92 -35.15
CA ASP A 137 -1.92 12.04 -34.78
C ASP A 137 -0.58 12.78 -34.56
N LYS A 138 -0.66 14.07 -34.18
CA LYS A 138 0.48 14.98 -33.99
C LYS A 138 0.60 15.46 -32.57
N TYR A 139 -0.50 15.89 -31.98
CA TYR A 139 -0.54 16.50 -30.68
C TYR A 139 -1.30 15.59 -29.71
N TYR A 140 -0.67 15.25 -28.61
CA TYR A 140 -1.19 14.36 -27.59
C TYR A 140 -1.27 15.11 -26.27
N LEU A 141 -2.41 15.05 -25.62
CA LEU A 141 -2.62 15.63 -24.28
C LEU A 141 -3.34 14.62 -23.42
N THR A 142 -2.79 14.36 -22.24
CA THR A 142 -3.47 13.56 -21.19
C THR A 142 -3.58 14.38 -19.94
N ALA A 143 -4.76 14.40 -19.34
CA ALA A 143 -4.98 14.93 -18.00
C ALA A 143 -5.63 13.85 -17.13
N THR A 144 -5.11 13.67 -15.94
CA THR A 144 -5.66 12.72 -14.95
C THR A 144 -5.82 13.44 -13.62
N PHE A 145 -6.93 13.18 -12.96
CA PHE A 145 -7.16 13.59 -11.58
C PHE A 145 -7.61 12.38 -10.77
N ARG A 146 -6.94 12.12 -9.65
CA ARG A 146 -7.33 11.09 -8.70
C ARG A 146 -7.44 11.69 -7.31
N ARG A 147 -8.51 11.32 -6.61
CA ARG A 147 -8.74 11.67 -5.21
C ARG A 147 -8.93 10.39 -4.42
N ASP A 148 -8.04 10.15 -3.47
CA ASP A 148 -8.03 8.95 -2.64
C ASP A 148 -8.29 9.30 -1.19
N GLY A 149 -9.11 8.49 -0.53
CA GLY A 149 -9.37 8.57 0.90
C GLY A 149 -9.04 7.26 1.58
N THR A 150 -8.19 7.29 2.61
CA THR A 150 -7.77 6.10 3.37
C THR A 150 -8.18 6.16 4.83
N SER A 151 -8.57 5.03 5.41
CA SER A 151 -8.86 4.91 6.84
C SER A 151 -7.60 4.94 7.72
N ARG A 152 -6.40 4.78 7.13
CA ARG A 152 -5.14 4.78 7.86
C ARG A 152 -4.72 6.15 8.40
N LEU A 153 -5.34 7.22 7.92
CA LEU A 153 -5.11 8.58 8.38
C LEU A 153 -6.30 9.11 9.19
N ALA A 154 -6.04 10.06 10.08
CA ALA A 154 -7.07 10.76 10.85
C ALA A 154 -8.07 11.46 9.92
N LYS A 155 -9.32 11.63 10.39
CA LYS A 155 -10.46 12.09 9.58
C LYS A 155 -10.18 13.33 8.75
N GLU A 156 -9.44 14.27 9.29
CA GLU A 156 -9.10 15.57 8.67
C GLU A 156 -8.09 15.41 7.52
N ASN A 157 -7.26 14.36 7.56
CA ASN A 157 -6.13 14.13 6.65
C ASN A 157 -6.34 12.94 5.70
N ARG A 158 -7.51 12.30 5.74
CA ARG A 158 -7.80 11.08 4.96
C ARG A 158 -7.66 11.27 3.46
N TRP A 159 -7.99 12.45 2.96
CA TRP A 159 -8.12 12.68 1.54
C TRP A 159 -6.87 13.30 0.91
N GLY A 160 -6.33 12.64 -0.13
CA GLY A 160 -5.28 13.15 -1.00
C GLY A 160 -5.79 13.45 -2.41
N ASN A 161 -5.20 14.45 -3.07
CA ASN A 161 -5.50 14.81 -4.46
C ASN A 161 -4.22 14.65 -5.30
N PHE A 162 -4.33 13.90 -6.40
CA PHE A 162 -3.21 13.47 -7.22
C PHE A 162 -3.46 13.79 -8.71
N PRO A 163 -3.25 15.05 -9.10
CA PRO A 163 -3.33 15.46 -10.50
C PRO A 163 -2.10 15.04 -11.29
N SER A 164 -2.27 14.79 -12.59
CA SER A 164 -1.18 14.66 -13.54
C SER A 164 -1.59 15.18 -14.92
N VAL A 165 -0.61 15.67 -15.66
CA VAL A 165 -0.76 16.11 -17.03
C VAL A 165 0.45 15.67 -17.85
N SER A 166 0.21 15.25 -19.09
CA SER A 166 1.27 14.99 -20.06
C SER A 166 0.90 15.57 -21.41
N ALA A 167 1.91 16.02 -22.12
CA ALA A 167 1.77 16.47 -23.49
C ALA A 167 2.89 15.87 -24.36
N ALA A 168 2.56 15.56 -25.61
CA ALA A 168 3.55 15.16 -26.59
C ALA A 168 3.24 15.75 -27.97
N TRP A 169 4.31 16.03 -28.70
CA TRP A 169 4.24 16.53 -30.06
C TRP A 169 5.08 15.64 -30.97
N ARG A 170 4.41 15.06 -31.96
CA ARG A 170 5.03 14.22 -32.96
C ARG A 170 5.46 15.08 -34.16
N ILE A 171 6.66 15.61 -34.07
CA ILE A 171 7.22 16.58 -35.02
C ILE A 171 7.36 15.96 -36.44
N SER A 172 7.68 14.68 -36.52
CA SER A 172 7.82 13.94 -37.79
C SER A 172 6.56 13.97 -38.64
N LYS A 173 5.38 14.22 -38.06
CA LYS A 173 4.11 14.32 -38.82
C LYS A 173 3.81 15.73 -39.33
N GLU A 174 4.65 16.70 -39.03
CA GLU A 174 4.45 18.08 -39.51
C GLU A 174 4.88 18.26 -40.95
N SER A 175 4.18 19.07 -41.72
CA SER A 175 4.45 19.34 -43.13
C SER A 175 5.81 19.98 -43.37
N PHE A 176 6.35 20.69 -42.40
CA PHE A 176 7.69 21.30 -42.45
C PHE A 176 8.83 20.31 -42.21
N PHE A 177 8.54 19.17 -41.57
CA PHE A 177 9.55 18.16 -41.21
C PHE A 177 9.88 17.29 -42.44
N LYS A 178 11.01 17.57 -43.11
CA LYS A 178 11.45 16.88 -44.31
C LYS A 178 12.87 16.30 -44.13
N VAL A 179 13.03 15.43 -43.14
CA VAL A 179 14.32 14.80 -42.83
C VAL A 179 14.26 13.31 -43.14
N PRO A 180 14.77 12.86 -44.32
CA PRO A 180 14.52 11.51 -44.84
C PRO A 180 15.10 10.36 -44.03
N TRP A 181 16.09 10.63 -43.16
CA TRP A 181 16.73 9.62 -42.31
C TRP A 181 16.15 9.49 -40.90
N ILE A 182 15.20 10.36 -40.54
CA ILE A 182 14.43 10.29 -39.30
C ILE A 182 13.01 9.82 -39.64
N ASP A 183 12.66 8.60 -39.24
CA ASP A 183 11.34 8.02 -39.49
C ASP A 183 10.29 8.56 -38.55
N ASP A 184 10.65 8.78 -37.30
CA ASP A 184 9.77 9.37 -36.29
C ASP A 184 10.56 10.23 -35.28
N LEU A 185 9.97 11.35 -34.89
CA LEU A 185 10.50 12.23 -33.86
C LEU A 185 9.34 12.78 -33.03
N LYS A 186 9.36 12.47 -31.73
CA LYS A 186 8.36 12.91 -30.77
C LYS A 186 9.02 13.53 -29.54
N ILE A 187 8.61 14.73 -29.17
CA ILE A 187 8.97 15.37 -27.89
C ILE A 187 7.82 15.13 -26.92
N ARG A 188 8.14 14.83 -25.66
CA ARG A 188 7.16 14.59 -24.63
C ARG A 188 7.56 15.26 -23.30
N GLY A 189 6.56 15.65 -22.54
CA GLY A 189 6.74 16.14 -21.18
C GLY A 189 5.57 15.76 -20.32
N ASN A 190 5.83 15.49 -19.06
CA ASN A 190 4.77 15.22 -18.08
C ASN A 190 5.12 15.81 -16.72
N TRP A 191 4.07 16.09 -15.98
CA TRP A 191 4.11 16.40 -14.57
C TRP A 191 3.02 15.62 -13.86
N GLY A 192 3.32 15.11 -12.69
CA GLY A 192 2.33 14.40 -11.89
C GLY A 192 2.68 14.39 -10.42
N ARG A 193 1.63 14.26 -9.60
CA ARG A 193 1.72 14.05 -8.17
C ARG A 193 1.15 12.67 -7.84
N LEU A 194 1.91 11.89 -7.05
CA LEU A 194 1.51 10.61 -6.48
C LEU A 194 1.45 10.74 -4.96
N GLY A 195 0.56 9.97 -4.34
CA GLY A 195 0.44 9.86 -2.89
C GLY A 195 0.83 8.50 -2.38
N ASN A 196 1.37 8.48 -1.17
CA ASN A 196 1.62 7.28 -0.40
C ASN A 196 1.11 7.50 1.03
N ALA A 197 0.32 6.55 1.54
CA ALA A 197 -0.15 6.49 2.92
C ALA A 197 0.14 5.12 3.53
N SER A 198 1.31 4.55 3.20
CA SER A 198 1.75 3.24 3.69
C SER A 198 2.26 3.36 5.13
N ILE A 199 1.30 3.44 6.05
CA ILE A 199 1.49 3.37 7.51
C ILE A 199 0.66 2.22 8.04
N GLY A 200 0.92 1.83 9.29
CA GLY A 200 0.13 0.80 9.97
C GLY A 200 -1.32 1.24 10.15
N ASP A 201 -2.20 0.26 10.22
CA ASP A 201 -3.58 0.51 10.61
C ASP A 201 -3.59 1.04 12.04
N TRP A 202 -4.35 2.09 12.30
CA TRP A 202 -4.46 2.73 13.63
C TRP A 202 -3.19 3.45 14.13
N ASP A 203 -2.18 3.72 13.30
CA ASP A 203 -0.95 4.44 13.72
C ASP A 203 -1.22 5.86 14.26
N TYR A 204 -2.38 6.42 13.96
CA TYR A 204 -2.84 7.72 14.49
C TYR A 204 -3.67 7.60 15.78
N VAL A 205 -3.89 6.36 16.32
CA VAL A 205 -4.68 6.10 17.53
C VAL A 205 -3.77 5.73 18.68
N GLY A 206 -3.90 6.42 19.82
CA GLY A 206 -3.17 6.11 21.05
C GLY A 206 -3.70 4.86 21.73
N THR A 207 -2.80 3.98 22.13
CA THR A 207 -3.13 2.79 22.92
C THR A 207 -2.77 2.99 24.40
N ILE A 208 -3.60 2.46 25.28
CA ILE A 208 -3.38 2.46 26.73
C ILE A 208 -3.18 1.01 27.17
N ASN A 209 -2.04 0.75 27.80
CA ASN A 209 -1.80 -0.53 28.46
C ASN A 209 -2.32 -0.46 29.90
N GLN A 210 -3.26 -1.33 30.23
CA GLN A 210 -3.86 -1.47 31.56
C GLN A 210 -3.27 -2.65 32.36
N SER A 211 -2.31 -3.39 31.78
CA SER A 211 -1.65 -4.51 32.43
C SER A 211 -0.40 -4.09 33.25
N ILE A 212 -0.12 -2.80 33.30
CA ILE A 212 1.01 -2.28 34.08
C ILE A 212 0.64 -2.26 35.57
N VAL A 213 1.57 -2.69 36.37
CA VAL A 213 1.44 -2.66 37.81
C VAL A 213 2.48 -1.73 38.44
N THR A 214 2.14 -1.10 39.53
CA THR A 214 3.05 -0.30 40.37
C THR A 214 2.92 -0.70 41.81
N VAL A 215 3.92 -0.37 42.62
CA VAL A 215 3.87 -0.58 44.07
C VAL A 215 3.47 0.73 44.73
N PHE A 216 2.36 0.72 45.43
CA PHE A 216 1.88 1.85 46.20
C PHE A 216 1.53 1.42 47.65
N GLY A 217 2.14 2.06 48.65
CA GLY A 217 1.93 1.69 50.04
C GLY A 217 2.36 0.25 50.42
N GLY A 218 3.32 -0.34 49.68
CA GLY A 218 3.76 -1.72 49.85
C GLY A 218 2.87 -2.78 49.17
N ALA A 219 1.81 -2.37 48.48
CA ALA A 219 0.92 -3.25 47.71
C ALA A 219 1.12 -3.06 46.20
N ILE A 220 1.00 -4.16 45.46
CA ILE A 220 0.97 -4.12 43.98
C ILE A 220 -0.42 -3.67 43.57
N VAL A 221 -0.50 -2.56 42.82
CA VAL A 221 -1.77 -2.01 42.34
C VAL A 221 -1.72 -1.93 40.78
N PRO A 222 -2.85 -2.23 40.11
CA PRO A 222 -2.94 -2.05 38.67
C PRO A 222 -2.90 -0.56 38.32
N GLY A 223 -2.23 -0.26 37.22
CA GLY A 223 -2.11 1.07 36.64
C GLY A 223 -2.51 1.09 35.17
N ALA A 224 -2.54 2.27 34.61
CA ALA A 224 -2.72 2.45 33.15
C ALA A 224 -1.72 3.48 32.65
N THR A 225 -1.11 3.23 31.51
CA THR A 225 -0.23 4.19 30.85
C THR A 225 -0.41 4.16 29.34
N GLN A 226 -0.17 5.29 28.70
CA GLN A 226 -0.05 5.35 27.24
C GLN A 226 1.29 4.72 26.85
N VAL A 227 1.25 3.68 26.05
CA VAL A 227 2.44 2.94 25.62
C VAL A 227 2.94 3.35 24.25
N LYS A 228 2.09 3.99 23.44
CA LYS A 228 2.41 4.47 22.10
C LYS A 228 2.14 5.97 22.00
N LEU A 229 3.16 6.74 21.67
CA LEU A 229 2.98 8.13 21.23
C LEU A 229 2.37 8.16 19.84
N VAL A 230 1.33 8.96 19.67
CA VAL A 230 0.62 9.07 18.39
C VAL A 230 0.77 10.44 17.78
N ASN A 231 0.68 10.47 16.46
CA ASN A 231 0.65 11.69 15.68
C ASN A 231 -0.64 11.71 14.85
N THR A 232 -1.63 12.45 15.31
CA THR A 232 -2.91 12.63 14.59
C THR A 232 -2.79 13.53 13.37
N ASN A 233 -1.66 14.24 13.23
CA ASN A 233 -1.40 15.17 12.13
C ASN A 233 -0.71 14.50 10.93
N LEU A 234 -0.62 13.18 10.91
CA LEU A 234 -0.08 12.44 9.77
C LEU A 234 -0.87 12.77 8.49
N VAL A 235 -0.13 13.09 7.43
CA VAL A 235 -0.67 13.39 6.10
C VAL A 235 -0.08 12.46 5.06
N TRP A 236 -0.63 12.48 3.87
CA TRP A 236 -0.10 11.76 2.72
C TRP A 236 1.34 12.20 2.41
N GLU A 237 2.23 11.25 2.29
CA GLU A 237 3.50 11.46 1.61
C GLU A 237 3.20 11.73 0.13
N THR A 238 3.80 12.76 -0.44
CA THR A 238 3.55 13.15 -1.83
C THR A 238 4.84 13.17 -2.65
N LYS A 239 4.79 12.53 -3.83
CA LYS A 239 5.89 12.56 -4.80
C LYS A 239 5.45 13.34 -6.04
N GLU A 240 6.11 14.45 -6.30
CA GLU A 240 5.94 15.25 -7.51
C GLU A 240 7.08 14.92 -8.49
N THR A 241 6.73 14.62 -9.73
CA THR A 241 7.72 14.30 -10.77
C THR A 241 7.45 15.13 -12.01
N VAL A 242 8.51 15.68 -12.59
CA VAL A 242 8.53 16.30 -13.91
C VAL A 242 9.49 15.50 -14.78
N ASN A 243 9.03 15.10 -15.96
CA ASN A 243 9.85 14.46 -16.97
C ASN A 243 9.74 15.21 -18.29
N ILE A 244 10.87 15.38 -18.99
CA ILE A 244 10.94 15.93 -20.34
C ILE A 244 11.87 15.02 -21.14
N GLY A 245 11.41 14.60 -22.31
CA GLY A 245 12.16 13.69 -23.15
C GLY A 245 11.78 13.75 -24.61
N PHE A 246 12.52 13.02 -25.39
CA PHE A 246 12.20 12.80 -26.79
C PHE A 246 12.45 11.34 -27.20
N ASP A 247 11.69 10.90 -28.17
CA ASP A 247 11.80 9.59 -28.79
C ASP A 247 12.09 9.81 -30.29
N ALA A 248 13.08 9.13 -30.82
CA ALA A 248 13.45 9.21 -32.26
C ALA A 248 13.68 7.82 -32.85
N SER A 249 13.22 7.60 -34.08
CA SER A 249 13.52 6.40 -34.84
C SER A 249 14.16 6.74 -36.17
N PHE A 250 15.07 5.87 -36.63
CA PHE A 250 15.94 6.08 -37.78
C PHE A 250 16.04 4.79 -38.62
N LEU A 251 16.42 4.95 -39.88
CA LEU A 251 16.80 3.86 -40.79
C LEU A 251 15.69 2.82 -40.98
N ASN A 252 14.47 3.26 -41.28
CA ASN A 252 13.26 2.42 -41.38
C ASN A 252 12.97 1.71 -40.05
N SER A 253 13.05 2.45 -38.93
CA SER A 253 12.80 2.00 -37.56
C SER A 253 13.72 0.88 -37.08
N ARG A 254 14.91 0.72 -37.69
CA ARG A 254 15.93 -0.25 -37.27
C ARG A 254 16.75 0.24 -36.09
N LEU A 255 16.80 1.55 -35.86
CA LEU A 255 17.44 2.18 -34.74
C LEU A 255 16.43 3.08 -34.03
N THR A 256 16.23 2.87 -32.75
CA THR A 256 15.41 3.72 -31.88
C THR A 256 16.25 4.30 -30.78
N PHE A 257 16.01 5.56 -30.46
CA PHE A 257 16.70 6.28 -29.40
C PHE A 257 15.68 7.04 -28.55
N SER A 258 15.78 6.90 -27.24
CA SER A 258 14.97 7.64 -26.28
C SER A 258 15.89 8.32 -25.29
N ALA A 259 15.64 9.58 -24.99
CA ALA A 259 16.34 10.32 -23.94
C ALA A 259 15.34 11.08 -23.08
N GLU A 260 15.55 11.01 -21.78
CA GLU A 260 14.67 11.64 -20.81
C GLU A 260 15.47 12.27 -19.68
N TYR A 261 15.06 13.46 -19.27
CA TYR A 261 15.46 14.08 -18.00
C TYR A 261 14.30 14.03 -17.03
N TYR A 262 14.57 13.55 -15.83
CA TYR A 262 13.57 13.55 -14.76
C TYR A 262 14.04 14.36 -13.55
N HIS A 263 13.07 14.98 -12.88
CA HIS A 263 13.22 15.62 -11.61
C HIS A 263 12.03 15.23 -10.71
N SER A 264 12.35 14.58 -9.58
CA SER A 264 11.36 14.08 -8.63
C SER A 264 11.65 14.64 -7.24
N LYS A 265 10.59 15.09 -6.56
CA LYS A 265 10.65 15.55 -5.18
C LYS A 265 9.58 14.86 -4.36
N THR A 266 9.98 14.10 -3.35
CA THR A 266 9.09 13.54 -2.34
C THR A 266 9.07 14.47 -1.14
N LYS A 267 7.88 14.83 -0.67
CA LYS A 267 7.62 15.66 0.51
C LYS A 267 6.84 14.86 1.52
N ASP A 268 6.91 15.28 2.77
CA ASP A 268 6.15 14.72 3.87
C ASP A 268 6.36 13.19 4.00
N VAL A 269 7.64 12.77 3.83
CA VAL A 269 8.02 11.35 3.88
C VAL A 269 7.64 10.77 5.24
N LEU A 270 6.86 9.69 5.19
CA LEU A 270 6.41 8.95 6.36
C LEU A 270 7.54 8.09 6.89
N THR A 271 8.05 8.44 8.08
CA THR A 271 9.17 7.74 8.72
C THR A 271 8.97 7.67 10.23
N GLU A 272 9.69 6.79 10.87
CA GLU A 272 9.76 6.72 12.31
C GLU A 272 10.64 7.85 12.86
N MET A 273 10.12 8.57 13.83
CA MET A 273 10.84 9.67 14.46
C MET A 273 11.48 9.17 15.76
N PRO A 274 12.81 9.08 15.83
CA PRO A 274 13.49 8.64 17.05
C PRO A 274 13.16 9.58 18.21
N ILE A 275 12.76 9.00 19.33
CA ILE A 275 12.42 9.70 20.56
C ILE A 275 13.29 9.22 21.71
N ALA A 276 13.49 10.07 22.73
CA ALA A 276 14.26 9.69 23.89
C ALA A 276 13.54 8.59 24.69
N ILE A 277 14.29 7.61 25.20
CA ILE A 277 13.74 6.52 26.04
C ILE A 277 13.04 7.08 27.28
N SER A 278 13.50 8.24 27.79
CA SER A 278 12.89 8.93 28.92
C SER A 278 11.43 9.39 28.71
N THR A 279 10.92 9.34 27.47
CA THR A 279 9.49 9.62 27.20
C THR A 279 8.55 8.53 27.69
N GLY A 280 9.08 7.35 28.06
CA GLY A 280 8.29 6.20 28.51
C GLY A 280 7.54 5.46 27.41
N ASN A 281 7.77 5.81 26.12
CA ASN A 281 7.16 5.12 24.99
C ASN A 281 7.73 3.70 24.87
N GLN A 282 6.85 2.69 24.83
CA GLN A 282 7.24 1.27 24.85
C GLN A 282 7.02 0.58 23.50
N GLU A 283 6.15 1.10 22.63
CA GLU A 283 5.75 0.47 21.35
C GLU A 283 6.47 1.05 20.12
N GLY A 284 7.73 1.45 20.26
CA GLY A 284 8.54 1.97 19.15
C GLY A 284 8.33 3.46 18.87
N ALA A 285 9.05 3.97 17.89
CA ALA A 285 9.02 5.38 17.51
C ALA A 285 7.71 5.76 16.81
N PRO A 286 7.10 6.92 17.12
CA PRO A 286 5.92 7.40 16.41
C PRO A 286 6.23 7.70 14.94
N LYS A 287 5.26 7.48 14.07
CA LYS A 287 5.34 7.91 12.66
C LYS A 287 5.20 9.43 12.57
N ALA A 288 5.98 10.04 11.69
CA ALA A 288 5.90 11.47 11.39
C ALA A 288 6.20 11.74 9.91
N ASN A 289 5.68 12.84 9.39
CA ASN A 289 6.06 13.38 8.09
C ASN A 289 7.32 14.23 8.26
N ALA A 290 8.50 13.61 8.40
CA ALA A 290 9.69 14.28 8.91
C ALA A 290 10.81 14.48 7.89
N ALA A 291 10.68 13.98 6.65
CA ALA A 291 11.73 14.03 5.66
C ALA A 291 11.28 14.50 4.28
N SER A 292 12.20 14.90 3.45
CA SER A 292 12.00 15.13 2.03
C SER A 292 13.16 14.55 1.23
N LEU A 293 12.86 14.04 0.02
CA LEU A 293 13.83 13.46 -0.89
C LEU A 293 13.76 14.17 -2.24
N ARG A 294 14.91 14.27 -2.90
CA ARG A 294 14.99 14.78 -4.27
C ARG A 294 15.85 13.85 -5.12
N ASN A 295 15.32 13.43 -6.24
CA ASN A 295 16.00 12.63 -7.24
C ASN A 295 15.95 13.33 -8.59
N ARG A 296 17.02 13.32 -9.34
CA ARG A 296 17.09 13.83 -10.72
C ARG A 296 18.11 13.04 -11.51
N GLY A 297 17.89 12.89 -12.78
CA GLY A 297 18.81 12.16 -13.63
C GLY A 297 18.45 12.23 -15.10
N PHE A 298 19.29 11.60 -15.90
CA PHE A 298 19.06 11.37 -17.31
C PHE A 298 18.98 9.87 -17.55
N GLU A 299 18.06 9.50 -18.43
CA GLU A 299 17.88 8.13 -18.91
C GLU A 299 18.03 8.13 -20.42
N LEU A 300 18.82 7.19 -20.93
CA LEU A 300 19.08 7.01 -22.35
C LEU A 300 18.82 5.56 -22.75
#